data_425c260eb9eecaa04befa6f538e7e7a8
#
_entry.id   425c260eb9eecaa04befa6f538e7e7a8
#
_cell.length_a   1.000
_cell.length_b   1.000
_cell.length_c   1.000
_cell.angle_alpha   90.00
_cell.angle_beta   90.00
_cell.angle_gamma   90.00
#
_symmetry.space_group_name_H-M   'P 1'
#
loop_
_entity.id
_entity.type
_entity.pdbx_description
1 polymer ?
#
loop_
_entity_poly.entity_id
_entity_poly.type
_entity_poly.pdbx_seq_one_letter_code
_entity_poly.pdbx_strand_id
1 'polypeptide(L)'
;MLLVLKKGMLVIMSLFVCFGVLYTPASAAGAGVSLKLGVNDKLTEIEAVPVQGSYYIPLRALSTELNWTITGQTDGIAVAAGGKSARLLNNNGGLKLQDGTVVPVDSFLRNGSLMVPVKISSYLGYSITFQGDKYLLRVRDASAALSDKAFVEKYGDKLKPQAVSTPAPSGDNAVKGRTLYLTFDDGPSATTAQLLDILDKYEVKATFFMLGPNMNRYPAQVKRTQKNGHGLGLHGMTHRKEKFYASPAAALAEMTADNAVLKKISGAETTLIRPPYGSKPYFTKNFRDKVLNQGYHLWDWNVDSEDWRYKEDSDKIYNSVMSQVHKLQSSKTNPVILLHDQKATLKVLPRLLETFKKEGYSFAVITKDMKPLNFWNDER
;
A
#
# COMPACT_ATOMS: atom_id res chain seq x y z
N MET A 1 83.18 -16.77 13.67
CA MET A 1 82.60 -16.75 12.35
C MET A 1 81.20 -17.36 12.49
N LEU A 2 80.20 -16.49 12.67
CA LEU A 2 78.83 -16.84 13.07
C LEU A 2 77.99 -17.06 11.84
N LEU A 3 77.40 -18.25 11.70
CA LEU A 3 76.45 -18.60 10.64
C LEU A 3 75.02 -18.32 11.16
N VAL A 4 74.34 -17.35 10.58
CA VAL A 4 72.96 -17.04 10.88
C VAL A 4 72.05 -17.79 9.94
N LEU A 5 71.30 -18.76 10.49
CA LEU A 5 70.19 -19.48 9.77
C LEU A 5 68.97 -18.54 9.66
N LYS A 6 68.55 -18.13 8.46
CA LYS A 6 67.29 -17.51 8.17
C LYS A 6 66.20 -18.59 8.09
N LYS A 7 65.23 -18.56 9.01
CA LYS A 7 63.98 -19.33 8.88
C LYS A 7 63.06 -18.62 7.88
N GLY A 8 62.80 -19.31 6.76
CA GLY A 8 61.79 -18.88 5.80
C GLY A 8 60.38 -19.19 6.32
N MET A 9 59.56 -18.19 6.48
CA MET A 9 58.14 -18.30 6.82
C MET A 9 57.37 -18.50 5.51
N LEU A 10 56.82 -19.71 5.33
CA LEU A 10 55.95 -20.03 4.21
C LEU A 10 54.55 -19.44 4.49
N VAL A 11 54.21 -18.38 3.80
CA VAL A 11 52.85 -17.83 3.84
C VAL A 11 52.01 -18.56 2.84
N ILE A 12 51.13 -19.41 3.33
CA ILE A 12 50.10 -20.07 2.52
C ILE A 12 48.99 -19.04 2.28
N MET A 13 48.98 -18.50 1.08
CA MET A 13 47.94 -17.56 0.61
C MET A 13 46.75 -18.41 0.16
N SER A 14 45.75 -18.54 1.04
CA SER A 14 44.48 -19.17 0.70
C SER A 14 43.73 -18.27 -0.27
N LEU A 15 43.63 -18.66 -1.50
CA LEU A 15 42.80 -18.02 -2.53
C LEU A 15 41.33 -18.23 -2.15
N PHE A 16 40.71 -17.26 -1.49
CA PHE A 16 39.25 -17.15 -1.41
C PHE A 16 38.73 -16.75 -2.79
N VAL A 17 38.25 -17.73 -3.56
CA VAL A 17 37.45 -17.46 -4.76
C VAL A 17 36.09 -16.96 -4.28
N CYS A 18 35.95 -15.62 -4.11
CA CYS A 18 34.66 -14.98 -4.01
C CYS A 18 33.94 -15.16 -5.35
N PHE A 19 33.02 -16.10 -5.43
CA PHE A 19 31.97 -16.03 -6.45
C PHE A 19 31.12 -14.78 -6.19
N GLY A 20 31.55 -13.68 -6.73
CA GLY A 20 30.76 -12.47 -6.83
C GLY A 20 29.57 -12.76 -7.75
N VAL A 21 28.42 -13.01 -7.16
CA VAL A 21 27.16 -12.91 -7.89
C VAL A 21 27.04 -11.44 -8.27
N LEU A 22 27.29 -11.13 -9.52
CA LEU A 22 27.04 -9.83 -10.11
C LEU A 22 25.51 -9.62 -10.07
N TYR A 23 25.06 -8.90 -9.04
CA TYR A 23 23.74 -8.30 -9.06
C TYR A 23 23.76 -7.20 -10.12
N THR A 24 23.30 -7.50 -11.32
CA THR A 24 22.86 -6.44 -12.23
C THR A 24 21.66 -5.76 -11.55
N PRO A 25 21.64 -4.44 -11.37
CA PRO A 25 20.44 -3.77 -10.90
C PRO A 25 19.36 -3.99 -11.96
N ALA A 26 18.32 -4.75 -11.61
CA ALA A 26 17.15 -4.85 -12.45
C ALA A 26 16.60 -3.44 -12.67
N SER A 27 16.61 -3.02 -13.91
CA SER A 27 15.96 -1.82 -14.44
C SER A 27 14.57 -1.69 -13.81
N ALA A 28 14.21 -0.47 -13.44
CA ALA A 28 12.96 -0.06 -12.83
C ALA A 28 11.75 -0.71 -13.54
N ALA A 29 11.30 -1.84 -13.01
CA ALA A 29 9.98 -2.36 -13.33
C ALA A 29 8.99 -1.61 -12.46
N GLY A 30 7.98 -1.05 -13.08
CA GLY A 30 6.90 -0.27 -12.50
C GLY A 30 6.23 -0.94 -11.29
N ALA A 31 5.41 -0.18 -10.59
CA ALA A 31 4.67 -0.57 -9.39
C ALA A 31 4.37 -2.07 -9.38
N GLY A 32 5.02 -2.80 -8.48
CA GLY A 32 5.09 -4.26 -8.54
C GLY A 32 3.71 -4.88 -8.47
N VAL A 33 3.44 -5.77 -9.38
CA VAL A 33 2.18 -6.53 -9.44
C VAL A 33 2.25 -7.67 -8.44
N SER A 34 1.16 -7.95 -7.72
CA SER A 34 1.05 -9.14 -6.86
C SER A 34 1.21 -10.41 -7.71
N LEU A 35 1.92 -11.38 -7.19
CA LEU A 35 2.19 -12.65 -7.88
C LEU A 35 1.66 -13.83 -7.06
N LYS A 36 1.21 -14.88 -7.72
CA LYS A 36 0.98 -16.16 -7.05
C LYS A 36 2.31 -16.81 -6.69
N LEU A 37 2.44 -17.33 -5.46
CA LEU A 37 3.65 -18.01 -5.01
C LEU A 37 3.70 -19.45 -5.52
N GLY A 38 4.77 -19.80 -6.20
CA GLY A 38 5.14 -21.20 -6.42
C GLY A 38 5.84 -21.78 -5.18
N VAL A 39 5.42 -22.97 -4.74
CA VAL A 39 6.09 -23.71 -3.67
C VAL A 39 6.44 -25.10 -4.19
N ASN A 40 7.71 -25.45 -4.20
CA ASN A 40 8.21 -26.66 -4.85
C ASN A 40 7.61 -26.79 -6.26
N ASP A 41 6.91 -27.87 -6.57
CA ASP A 41 6.33 -28.15 -7.89
C ASP A 41 4.86 -27.73 -8.02
N LYS A 42 4.34 -26.97 -7.06
CA LYS A 42 2.93 -26.52 -6.98
C LYS A 42 2.85 -24.99 -7.10
N LEU A 43 1.96 -24.51 -7.95
CA LEU A 43 1.50 -23.11 -7.90
C LEU A 43 0.41 -23.01 -6.83
N THR A 44 0.63 -22.17 -5.82
CA THR A 44 -0.30 -21.99 -4.70
C THR A 44 -1.24 -20.81 -4.94
N GLU A 45 -2.27 -20.68 -4.12
CA GLU A 45 -3.13 -19.51 -4.08
C GLU A 45 -2.59 -18.40 -3.16
N ILE A 46 -1.37 -18.56 -2.62
CA ILE A 46 -0.73 -17.54 -1.81
C ILE A 46 -0.37 -16.35 -2.70
N GLU A 47 -0.95 -15.20 -2.38
CA GLU A 47 -0.62 -13.94 -3.03
C GLU A 47 0.64 -13.32 -2.39
N ALA A 48 1.67 -13.16 -3.19
CA ALA A 48 2.87 -12.42 -2.81
C ALA A 48 2.72 -10.96 -3.23
N VAL A 49 2.77 -10.07 -2.26
CA VAL A 49 2.51 -8.64 -2.44
C VAL A 49 3.81 -7.88 -2.54
N PRO A 50 4.02 -7.06 -3.57
CA PRO A 50 5.21 -6.24 -3.68
C PRO A 50 5.17 -5.06 -2.69
N VAL A 51 6.20 -4.95 -1.87
CA VAL A 51 6.40 -3.83 -0.94
C VAL A 51 7.87 -3.44 -0.95
N GLN A 52 8.18 -2.20 -1.32
CA GLN A 52 9.55 -1.63 -1.32
C GLN A 52 10.60 -2.53 -1.98
N GLY A 53 10.30 -3.05 -3.18
CA GLY A 53 11.23 -3.90 -3.93
C GLY A 53 11.38 -5.34 -3.41
N SER A 54 10.59 -5.73 -2.42
CA SER A 54 10.50 -7.09 -1.89
C SER A 54 9.08 -7.64 -2.01
N TYR A 55 8.93 -8.95 -2.16
CA TYR A 55 7.64 -9.62 -2.09
C TYR A 55 7.36 -10.10 -0.67
N TYR A 56 6.17 -9.77 -0.15
CA TYR A 56 5.69 -10.18 1.16
C TYR A 56 4.56 -11.19 1.05
N ILE A 57 4.54 -12.15 1.92
CA ILE A 57 3.61 -13.28 1.95
C ILE A 57 3.08 -13.51 3.36
N PRO A 58 1.85 -14.03 3.54
CA PRO A 58 1.34 -14.38 4.85
C PRO A 58 2.17 -15.49 5.47
N LEU A 59 2.81 -15.25 6.63
CA LEU A 59 3.69 -16.22 7.29
C LEU A 59 3.00 -17.57 7.53
N ARG A 60 1.76 -17.54 8.03
CA ARG A 60 1.01 -18.77 8.32
C ARG A 60 0.72 -19.58 7.06
N ALA A 61 0.32 -18.94 5.97
CA ALA A 61 0.04 -19.61 4.71
C ALA A 61 1.32 -20.26 4.13
N LEU A 62 2.44 -19.51 4.13
CA LEU A 62 3.73 -20.07 3.71
C LEU A 62 4.14 -21.26 4.58
N SER A 63 3.99 -21.14 5.89
CA SER A 63 4.37 -22.21 6.83
C SER A 63 3.54 -23.48 6.61
N THR A 64 2.27 -23.33 6.27
CA THR A 64 1.41 -24.48 5.92
C THR A 64 1.89 -25.17 4.65
N GLU A 65 2.20 -24.43 3.59
CA GLU A 65 2.66 -24.99 2.31
C GLU A 65 4.05 -25.64 2.41
N LEU A 66 4.91 -25.15 3.30
CA LEU A 66 6.27 -25.64 3.49
C LEU A 66 6.44 -26.56 4.73
N ASN A 67 5.35 -26.91 5.41
CA ASN A 67 5.35 -27.71 6.63
C ASN A 67 6.27 -27.17 7.73
N TRP A 68 6.29 -25.83 7.90
CA TRP A 68 7.02 -25.19 8.98
C TRP A 68 6.25 -25.25 10.29
N THR A 69 6.96 -25.38 11.39
CA THR A 69 6.38 -25.21 12.72
C THR A 69 6.47 -23.74 13.13
N ILE A 70 5.33 -23.16 13.57
CA ILE A 70 5.26 -21.80 14.10
C ILE A 70 4.87 -21.89 15.59
N THR A 71 5.66 -21.22 16.45
CA THR A 71 5.40 -21.18 17.89
C THR A 71 5.50 -19.73 18.37
N GLY A 72 4.45 -19.23 19.02
CA GLY A 72 4.48 -17.94 19.70
C GLY A 72 5.42 -17.99 20.90
N GLN A 73 6.20 -16.91 21.11
CA GLN A 73 7.09 -16.73 22.24
C GLN A 73 6.93 -15.31 22.80
N THR A 74 7.42 -15.05 23.99
CA THR A 74 7.31 -13.73 24.66
C THR A 74 7.97 -12.60 23.87
N ASP A 75 9.04 -12.89 23.15
CA ASP A 75 9.84 -11.93 22.37
C ASP A 75 9.60 -12.02 20.85
N GLY A 76 8.66 -12.88 20.39
CA GLY A 76 8.40 -13.01 18.96
C GLY A 76 7.73 -14.30 18.54
N ILE A 77 7.95 -14.66 17.29
CA ILE A 77 7.42 -15.89 16.67
C ILE A 77 8.59 -16.75 16.22
N ALA A 78 8.73 -17.94 16.81
CA ALA A 78 9.69 -18.92 16.34
C ALA A 78 9.14 -19.67 15.13
N VAL A 79 10.00 -19.88 14.13
CA VAL A 79 9.73 -20.64 12.90
C VAL A 79 10.81 -21.70 12.76
N ALA A 80 10.41 -22.94 12.54
CA ALA A 80 11.35 -24.06 12.36
C ALA A 80 11.00 -24.87 11.10
N ALA A 81 12.03 -25.26 10.36
CA ALA A 81 11.93 -25.98 9.10
C ALA A 81 13.20 -26.81 8.85
N GLY A 82 13.07 -28.11 8.59
CA GLY A 82 14.18 -28.96 8.14
C GLY A 82 15.43 -28.92 9.01
N GLY A 83 15.29 -28.85 10.34
CA GLY A 83 16.40 -28.75 11.29
C GLY A 83 16.99 -27.34 11.45
N LYS A 84 16.50 -26.35 10.73
CA LYS A 84 16.82 -24.92 10.89
C LYS A 84 15.72 -24.21 11.63
N SER A 85 16.09 -23.19 12.40
CA SER A 85 15.13 -22.35 13.10
C SER A 85 15.54 -20.88 13.06
N ALA A 86 14.53 -20.01 13.12
CA ALA A 86 14.72 -18.59 13.23
C ALA A 86 13.58 -18.00 14.07
N ARG A 87 13.78 -16.82 14.65
CA ARG A 87 12.77 -16.13 15.44
C ARG A 87 12.53 -14.73 14.88
N LEU A 88 11.32 -14.48 14.44
CA LEU A 88 10.86 -13.14 14.08
C LEU A 88 10.59 -12.37 15.36
N LEU A 89 11.39 -11.35 15.64
CA LEU A 89 11.31 -10.56 16.86
C LEU A 89 10.14 -9.57 16.82
N ASN A 90 9.55 -9.29 17.99
CA ASN A 90 8.50 -8.27 18.12
C ASN A 90 9.01 -6.88 17.71
N ASN A 91 8.08 -5.97 17.41
CA ASN A 91 8.35 -4.56 17.13
C ASN A 91 9.36 -4.33 15.97
N ASN A 92 9.31 -5.17 14.95
CA ASN A 92 10.26 -5.13 13.81
C ASN A 92 11.73 -5.26 14.25
N GLY A 93 11.98 -6.00 15.33
CA GLY A 93 13.31 -6.27 15.82
C GLY A 93 14.19 -7.14 14.89
N GLY A 94 13.66 -7.52 13.72
CA GLY A 94 14.36 -8.36 12.74
C GLY A 94 14.11 -9.84 12.92
N LEU A 95 14.91 -10.65 12.23
CA LEU A 95 14.90 -12.11 12.31
C LEU A 95 16.17 -12.61 12.99
N LYS A 96 16.02 -13.20 14.20
CA LYS A 96 17.11 -13.84 14.91
C LYS A 96 17.30 -15.27 14.41
N LEU A 97 18.47 -15.56 13.86
CA LEU A 97 18.84 -16.86 13.34
C LEU A 97 19.28 -17.81 14.48
N GLN A 98 19.45 -19.09 14.17
CA GLN A 98 19.84 -20.12 15.12
C GLN A 98 21.22 -19.88 15.76
N ASP A 99 22.14 -19.27 15.01
CA ASP A 99 23.47 -18.87 15.48
C ASP A 99 23.48 -17.59 16.35
N GLY A 100 22.33 -17.01 16.60
CA GLY A 100 22.15 -15.77 17.36
C GLY A 100 22.24 -14.49 16.53
N THR A 101 22.63 -14.58 15.26
CA THR A 101 22.69 -13.42 14.34
C THR A 101 21.29 -12.82 14.15
N VAL A 102 21.17 -11.49 14.21
CA VAL A 102 19.94 -10.79 13.90
C VAL A 102 20.08 -10.12 12.54
N VAL A 103 19.21 -10.48 11.61
CA VAL A 103 19.15 -9.88 10.28
C VAL A 103 17.94 -8.94 10.17
N PRO A 104 18.04 -7.80 9.47
CA PRO A 104 16.93 -6.89 9.31
C PRO A 104 15.84 -7.54 8.45
N VAL A 105 14.68 -7.70 9.03
CA VAL A 105 13.47 -8.21 8.40
C VAL A 105 12.29 -7.40 8.91
N ASP A 106 11.66 -6.66 8.01
CA ASP A 106 10.42 -5.98 8.32
C ASP A 106 9.24 -6.93 8.19
N SER A 107 8.28 -6.79 9.09
CA SER A 107 7.02 -7.51 9.05
C SER A 107 5.88 -6.58 9.39
N PHE A 108 4.69 -6.86 8.88
CA PHE A 108 3.50 -6.06 9.16
C PHE A 108 2.24 -6.92 9.12
N LEU A 109 1.19 -6.45 9.75
CA LEU A 109 -0.11 -7.11 9.68
C LEU A 109 -0.88 -6.60 8.45
N ARG A 110 -1.45 -7.55 7.69
CA ARG A 110 -2.39 -7.28 6.60
C ARG A 110 -3.51 -8.31 6.68
N ASN A 111 -4.74 -7.83 6.78
CA ASN A 111 -5.94 -8.67 6.86
C ASN A 111 -5.82 -9.77 7.94
N GLY A 112 -5.40 -9.36 9.15
CA GLY A 112 -5.20 -10.30 10.26
C GLY A 112 -4.03 -11.29 10.09
N SER A 113 -3.33 -11.25 8.96
CA SER A 113 -2.17 -12.11 8.66
C SER A 113 -0.86 -11.35 8.84
N LEU A 114 0.10 -11.97 9.53
CA LEU A 114 1.46 -11.43 9.60
C LEU A 114 2.15 -11.64 8.27
N MET A 115 2.47 -10.54 7.60
CA MET A 115 3.19 -10.51 6.33
C MET A 115 4.69 -10.46 6.59
N VAL A 116 5.42 -11.35 5.95
CA VAL A 116 6.89 -11.41 6.02
C VAL A 116 7.48 -11.40 4.61
N PRO A 117 8.68 -10.86 4.41
CA PRO A 117 9.30 -10.92 3.09
C PRO A 117 9.59 -12.39 2.72
N VAL A 118 9.36 -12.75 1.46
CA VAL A 118 9.63 -14.12 0.97
C VAL A 118 11.06 -14.56 1.26
N LYS A 119 11.98 -13.60 1.37
CA LYS A 119 13.39 -13.80 1.73
C LYS A 119 13.58 -14.56 3.05
N ILE A 120 12.60 -14.55 3.97
CA ILE A 120 12.69 -15.33 5.22
C ILE A 120 12.96 -16.82 4.93
N SER A 121 12.44 -17.34 3.82
CA SER A 121 12.63 -18.73 3.40
C SER A 121 14.09 -19.08 3.17
N SER A 122 14.91 -18.15 2.68
CA SER A 122 16.33 -18.42 2.41
C SER A 122 17.13 -18.68 3.68
N TYR A 123 16.75 -18.04 4.78
CA TYR A 123 17.40 -18.28 6.08
C TYR A 123 17.04 -19.65 6.68
N LEU A 124 15.95 -20.24 6.22
CA LEU A 124 15.51 -21.58 6.60
C LEU A 124 15.94 -22.66 5.58
N GLY A 125 16.79 -22.30 4.61
CA GLY A 125 17.42 -23.25 3.68
C GLY A 125 16.69 -23.47 2.38
N TYR A 126 15.70 -22.64 2.04
CA TYR A 126 14.99 -22.70 0.77
C TYR A 126 15.63 -21.81 -0.28
N SER A 127 15.59 -22.23 -1.52
CA SER A 127 15.95 -21.40 -2.68
C SER A 127 14.76 -20.56 -3.12
N ILE A 128 15.03 -19.31 -3.50
CA ILE A 128 14.00 -18.40 -4.01
C ILE A 128 14.35 -18.04 -5.45
N THR A 129 13.41 -18.20 -6.37
CA THR A 129 13.53 -17.73 -7.74
C THR A 129 12.52 -16.62 -7.99
N PHE A 130 12.99 -15.53 -8.62
CA PHE A 130 12.15 -14.46 -9.14
C PHE A 130 12.52 -14.18 -10.59
N GLN A 131 11.54 -14.23 -11.51
CA GLN A 131 11.67 -13.86 -12.92
C GLN A 131 10.47 -12.98 -13.28
N GLY A 132 10.67 -11.67 -13.27
CA GLY A 132 9.59 -10.69 -13.43
C GLY A 132 8.93 -10.75 -14.80
N ASP A 133 9.68 -11.02 -15.86
CA ASP A 133 9.20 -11.18 -17.24
C ASP A 133 8.27 -12.39 -17.43
N LYS A 134 8.34 -13.35 -16.53
CA LYS A 134 7.53 -14.59 -16.52
C LYS A 134 6.55 -14.67 -15.36
N TYR A 135 6.44 -13.60 -14.56
CA TYR A 135 5.62 -13.54 -13.36
C TYR A 135 5.90 -14.69 -12.38
N LEU A 136 7.12 -15.21 -12.39
CA LEU A 136 7.53 -16.31 -11.51
C LEU A 136 8.10 -15.77 -10.21
N LEU A 137 7.47 -16.13 -9.09
CA LEU A 137 8.04 -16.10 -7.76
C LEU A 137 7.89 -17.50 -7.16
N ARG A 138 9.01 -18.16 -6.81
CA ARG A 138 8.98 -19.54 -6.36
C ARG A 138 9.93 -19.77 -5.20
N VAL A 139 9.46 -20.49 -4.20
CA VAL A 139 10.24 -20.99 -3.06
C VAL A 139 10.33 -22.50 -3.17
N ARG A 140 11.53 -23.06 -3.05
CA ARG A 140 11.74 -24.49 -3.19
C ARG A 140 12.85 -25.02 -2.28
N ASP A 141 12.70 -26.26 -1.88
CA ASP A 141 13.73 -27.08 -1.24
C ASP A 141 14.26 -28.15 -2.20
N ALA A 142 15.04 -29.08 -1.67
CA ALA A 142 15.64 -30.16 -2.45
C ALA A 142 14.64 -31.21 -3.00
N SER A 143 13.37 -31.19 -2.55
CA SER A 143 12.33 -32.10 -3.02
C SER A 143 11.70 -31.65 -4.34
N ALA A 144 11.92 -30.39 -4.77
CA ALA A 144 11.38 -29.88 -6.01
C ALA A 144 11.99 -30.58 -7.24
N ALA A 145 11.16 -31.28 -8.01
CA ALA A 145 11.57 -32.02 -9.20
C ALA A 145 11.58 -31.16 -10.47
N LEU A 146 10.70 -30.14 -10.57
CA LEU A 146 10.61 -29.29 -11.74
C LEU A 146 11.70 -28.19 -11.73
N SER A 147 12.38 -28.04 -12.86
CA SER A 147 13.16 -26.82 -13.10
C SER A 147 12.24 -25.59 -13.17
N ASP A 148 12.80 -24.38 -13.03
CA ASP A 148 11.99 -23.15 -13.15
C ASP A 148 11.40 -23.01 -14.56
N LYS A 149 12.12 -23.45 -15.59
CA LYS A 149 11.60 -23.48 -16.96
C LYS A 149 10.40 -24.42 -17.08
N ALA A 150 10.49 -25.65 -16.58
CA ALA A 150 9.40 -26.62 -16.60
C ALA A 150 8.20 -26.16 -15.74
N PHE A 151 8.47 -25.44 -14.64
CA PHE A 151 7.41 -24.85 -13.82
C PHE A 151 6.65 -23.76 -14.58
N VAL A 152 7.37 -22.85 -15.26
CA VAL A 152 6.76 -21.81 -16.11
C VAL A 152 5.98 -22.45 -17.26
N GLU A 153 6.51 -23.49 -17.91
CA GLU A 153 5.80 -24.21 -18.96
C GLU A 153 4.52 -24.88 -18.46
N LYS A 154 4.58 -25.51 -17.28
CA LYS A 154 3.44 -26.21 -16.67
C LYS A 154 2.30 -25.25 -16.29
N TYR A 155 2.63 -24.11 -15.75
CA TYR A 155 1.61 -23.19 -15.22
C TYR A 155 1.26 -22.02 -16.16
N GLY A 156 2.14 -21.68 -17.13
CA GLY A 156 1.87 -20.76 -18.23
C GLY A 156 1.09 -19.51 -17.84
N ASP A 157 -0.11 -19.36 -18.42
CA ASP A 157 -0.98 -18.20 -18.18
C ASP A 157 -1.48 -18.05 -16.73
N LYS A 158 -1.47 -19.13 -15.94
CA LYS A 158 -1.84 -19.05 -14.51
C LYS A 158 -0.84 -18.27 -13.67
N LEU A 159 0.40 -18.10 -14.15
CA LEU A 159 1.41 -17.26 -13.53
C LEU A 159 1.16 -15.77 -13.80
N LYS A 160 0.58 -15.45 -14.95
CA LYS A 160 0.28 -14.07 -15.30
C LYS A 160 -0.66 -13.52 -14.22
N PRO A 161 -0.38 -12.34 -13.66
CA PRO A 161 -1.40 -11.64 -12.90
C PRO A 161 -2.62 -11.59 -13.79
N GLN A 162 -3.68 -12.23 -13.40
CA GLN A 162 -4.95 -11.90 -14.02
C GLN A 162 -5.10 -10.41 -13.79
N ALA A 163 -5.38 -9.65 -14.86
CA ALA A 163 -5.72 -8.24 -14.70
C ALA A 163 -6.69 -8.21 -13.53
N VAL A 164 -6.22 -7.69 -12.40
CA VAL A 164 -7.07 -7.53 -11.24
C VAL A 164 -8.04 -6.43 -11.66
N SER A 165 -9.16 -6.83 -12.27
CA SER A 165 -10.39 -6.23 -11.83
C SER A 165 -10.27 -6.30 -10.32
N THR A 166 -10.05 -5.15 -9.67
CA THR A 166 -10.04 -5.02 -8.22
C THR A 166 -11.10 -5.97 -7.71
N PRO A 167 -10.80 -7.03 -6.93
CA PRO A 167 -11.85 -7.85 -6.41
C PRO A 167 -12.68 -6.90 -5.55
N ALA A 168 -13.87 -6.62 -5.98
CA ALA A 168 -14.91 -6.36 -5.02
C ALA A 168 -14.76 -7.48 -3.98
N PRO A 169 -14.69 -7.16 -2.68
CA PRO A 169 -14.42 -8.13 -1.65
C PRO A 169 -15.36 -9.31 -1.82
N SER A 170 -14.81 -10.47 -2.14
CA SER A 170 -15.54 -11.73 -2.19
C SER A 170 -15.77 -12.22 -0.77
N GLY A 171 -16.76 -11.62 -0.15
CA GLY A 171 -17.52 -12.23 0.92
C GLY A 171 -18.85 -12.63 0.30
N ASP A 172 -19.23 -13.89 0.37
CA ASP A 172 -20.46 -14.46 -0.16
C ASP A 172 -21.76 -13.87 0.44
N ASN A 173 -21.71 -12.65 0.96
CA ASN A 173 -22.83 -11.82 1.40
C ASN A 173 -22.70 -10.34 0.99
N ALA A 174 -21.84 -10.00 0.03
CA ALA A 174 -21.84 -8.65 -0.51
C ALA A 174 -23.13 -8.44 -1.31
N VAL A 175 -24.05 -7.69 -0.76
CA VAL A 175 -25.21 -7.16 -1.48
C VAL A 175 -24.64 -6.38 -2.67
N LYS A 176 -24.75 -6.97 -3.86
CA LYS A 176 -24.26 -6.43 -5.12
C LYS A 176 -24.69 -4.97 -5.24
N GLY A 177 -23.74 -4.00 -5.13
CA GLY A 177 -24.01 -2.62 -5.45
C GLY A 177 -23.81 -1.55 -4.38
N ARG A 178 -23.11 -1.80 -3.27
CA ARG A 178 -22.87 -0.78 -2.23
C ARG A 178 -21.38 -0.54 -1.98
N THR A 179 -20.72 0.12 -2.91
CA THR A 179 -19.34 0.59 -2.69
C THR A 179 -19.34 1.99 -2.10
N LEU A 180 -18.54 2.22 -1.07
CA LEU A 180 -18.38 3.50 -0.40
C LEU A 180 -16.93 3.97 -0.55
N TYR A 181 -16.76 5.25 -0.85
CA TYR A 181 -15.46 5.90 -0.99
C TYR A 181 -15.28 6.90 0.14
N LEU A 182 -14.39 6.58 1.10
CA LEU A 182 -13.95 7.55 2.10
C LEU A 182 -12.87 8.44 1.51
N THR A 183 -13.02 9.73 1.67
CA THR A 183 -12.02 10.71 1.23
C THR A 183 -11.65 11.66 2.36
N PHE A 184 -10.35 11.97 2.48
CA PHE A 184 -9.81 12.84 3.50
C PHE A 184 -9.05 13.99 2.86
N ASP A 185 -9.47 15.20 3.14
CA ASP A 185 -8.86 16.42 2.62
C ASP A 185 -7.90 17.06 3.64
N ASP A 186 -7.09 18.00 3.19
CA ASP A 186 -6.17 18.85 3.95
C ASP A 186 -4.93 18.17 4.55
N GLY A 187 -4.89 16.84 4.55
CA GLY A 187 -3.73 16.11 5.09
C GLY A 187 -2.42 16.30 4.28
N PRO A 188 -1.34 15.63 4.73
CA PRO A 188 -1.19 14.97 6.01
C PRO A 188 -1.07 15.97 7.18
N SER A 189 -1.43 15.50 8.38
CA SER A 189 -1.33 16.29 9.61
C SER A 189 -0.71 15.49 10.75
N ALA A 190 -0.69 16.05 11.96
CA ALA A 190 -0.29 15.33 13.15
C ALA A 190 -1.24 14.15 13.49
N THR A 191 -2.47 14.16 12.96
CA THR A 191 -3.47 13.11 13.19
C THR A 191 -3.42 11.99 12.16
N THR A 192 -2.74 12.16 11.03
CA THR A 192 -2.69 11.17 9.93
C THR A 192 -2.21 9.79 10.40
N ALA A 193 -1.22 9.74 11.29
CA ALA A 193 -0.73 8.45 11.78
C ALA A 193 -1.84 7.63 12.47
N GLN A 194 -2.60 8.29 13.36
CA GLN A 194 -3.73 7.67 14.06
C GLN A 194 -4.90 7.36 13.11
N LEU A 195 -5.14 8.22 12.11
CA LEU A 195 -6.13 7.99 11.07
C LEU A 195 -5.82 6.71 10.28
N LEU A 196 -4.57 6.54 9.87
CA LEU A 196 -4.10 5.34 9.18
C LEU A 196 -4.16 4.10 10.09
N ASP A 197 -3.87 4.22 11.39
CA ASP A 197 -4.02 3.11 12.35
C ASP A 197 -5.48 2.65 12.46
N ILE A 198 -6.44 3.58 12.47
CA ILE A 198 -7.87 3.25 12.47
C ILE A 198 -8.25 2.55 11.17
N LEU A 199 -7.87 3.08 10.01
CA LEU A 199 -8.18 2.46 8.72
C LEU A 199 -7.55 1.06 8.59
N ASP A 200 -6.32 0.88 9.06
CA ASP A 200 -5.65 -0.42 9.08
C ASP A 200 -6.37 -1.41 10.02
N LYS A 201 -6.76 -0.97 11.22
CA LYS A 201 -7.53 -1.78 12.19
C LYS A 201 -8.84 -2.31 11.60
N TYR A 202 -9.53 -1.46 10.84
CA TYR A 202 -10.79 -1.82 10.20
C TYR A 202 -10.61 -2.39 8.78
N GLU A 203 -9.37 -2.58 8.30
CA GLU A 203 -9.06 -3.10 6.96
C GLU A 203 -9.74 -2.31 5.83
N VAL A 204 -9.80 -1.00 5.98
CA VAL A 204 -10.47 -0.08 5.04
C VAL A 204 -9.43 0.74 4.31
N LYS A 205 -9.62 0.90 3.00
CA LYS A 205 -8.83 1.83 2.19
C LYS A 205 -9.65 3.08 1.88
N ALA A 206 -8.95 4.21 1.76
CA ALA A 206 -9.52 5.52 1.53
C ALA A 206 -8.67 6.32 0.54
N THR A 207 -9.16 7.46 0.07
CA THR A 207 -8.41 8.37 -0.80
C THR A 207 -8.09 9.66 -0.04
N PHE A 208 -6.85 10.13 -0.13
CA PHE A 208 -6.37 11.33 0.55
C PHE A 208 -6.06 12.42 -0.47
N PHE A 209 -6.78 13.52 -0.42
CA PHE A 209 -6.48 14.73 -1.18
C PHE A 209 -5.61 15.64 -0.30
N MET A 210 -4.33 15.65 -0.62
CA MET A 210 -3.31 16.22 0.26
C MET A 210 -2.85 17.60 -0.20
N LEU A 211 -2.42 18.43 0.74
CA LEU A 211 -1.81 19.74 0.49
C LEU A 211 -0.28 19.64 0.43
N GLY A 212 0.36 20.22 -0.57
CA GLY A 212 1.80 20.16 -0.78
C GLY A 212 2.64 20.60 0.44
N PRO A 213 2.36 21.72 1.09
CA PRO A 213 3.07 22.11 2.32
C PRO A 213 2.93 21.10 3.45
N ASN A 214 1.78 20.46 3.57
CA ASN A 214 1.54 19.44 4.59
C ASN A 214 2.27 18.14 4.25
N MET A 215 2.32 17.75 2.97
CA MET A 215 3.14 16.63 2.52
C MET A 215 4.63 16.85 2.84
N ASN A 216 5.17 18.06 2.61
CA ASN A 216 6.53 18.41 2.99
C ASN A 216 6.78 18.34 4.50
N ARG A 217 5.79 18.68 5.31
CA ARG A 217 5.88 18.65 6.79
C ARG A 217 5.80 17.23 7.34
N TYR A 218 5.04 16.35 6.68
CA TYR A 218 4.75 14.99 7.15
C TYR A 218 5.07 13.92 6.08
N PRO A 219 6.31 13.87 5.56
CA PRO A 219 6.65 12.97 4.46
C PRO A 219 6.54 11.48 4.80
N ALA A 220 6.71 11.12 6.06
CA ALA A 220 6.54 9.73 6.53
C ALA A 220 5.09 9.26 6.39
N GLN A 221 4.12 10.13 6.67
CA GLN A 221 2.70 9.85 6.53
C GLN A 221 2.31 9.68 5.06
N VAL A 222 2.82 10.52 4.14
CA VAL A 222 2.62 10.36 2.70
C VAL A 222 3.10 8.97 2.24
N LYS A 223 4.32 8.60 2.61
CA LYS A 223 4.88 7.28 2.27
C LYS A 223 4.06 6.14 2.85
N ARG A 224 3.57 6.28 4.10
CA ARG A 224 2.71 5.28 4.73
C ARG A 224 1.35 5.17 4.03
N THR A 225 0.73 6.30 3.68
CA THR A 225 -0.54 6.33 2.93
C THR A 225 -0.40 5.55 1.63
N GLN A 226 0.65 5.81 0.86
CA GLN A 226 0.95 5.08 -0.36
C GLN A 226 1.22 3.58 -0.09
N LYS A 227 2.10 3.29 0.86
CA LYS A 227 2.50 1.92 1.22
C LYS A 227 1.32 1.05 1.63
N ASN A 228 0.37 1.63 2.34
CA ASN A 228 -0.83 0.93 2.81
C ASN A 228 -1.91 0.81 1.73
N GLY A 229 -1.65 1.25 0.50
CA GLY A 229 -2.57 1.10 -0.64
C GLY A 229 -3.77 2.03 -0.61
N HIS A 230 -3.67 3.17 0.05
CA HIS A 230 -4.66 4.24 -0.05
C HIS A 230 -4.50 5.02 -1.36
N GLY A 231 -5.58 5.62 -1.84
CA GLY A 231 -5.56 6.50 -2.99
C GLY A 231 -4.86 7.82 -2.66
N LEU A 232 -4.10 8.35 -3.62
CA LEU A 232 -3.41 9.62 -3.51
C LEU A 232 -4.07 10.63 -4.44
N GLY A 233 -4.43 11.80 -3.92
CA GLY A 233 -5.01 12.91 -4.65
C GLY A 233 -4.35 14.23 -4.24
N LEU A 234 -4.56 15.26 -5.05
CA LEU A 234 -3.99 16.60 -4.88
C LEU A 234 -5.06 17.58 -4.41
N HIS A 235 -4.71 18.41 -3.43
CA HIS A 235 -5.60 19.45 -2.89
C HIS A 235 -5.06 20.87 -3.08
N GLY A 236 -3.89 21.01 -3.73
CA GLY A 236 -3.20 22.24 -4.02
C GLY A 236 -2.12 22.60 -3.00
N MET A 237 -1.61 23.82 -3.14
CA MET A 237 -0.46 24.28 -2.32
C MET A 237 -0.91 25.22 -1.19
N THR A 238 -1.79 26.14 -1.47
CA THR A 238 -2.05 27.24 -0.53
C THR A 238 -3.31 27.07 0.30
N HIS A 239 -4.29 26.34 -0.19
CA HIS A 239 -5.65 26.27 0.34
C HIS A 239 -6.24 27.67 0.62
N ARG A 240 -5.85 28.67 -0.19
CA ARG A 240 -6.32 30.06 -0.08
C ARG A 240 -7.09 30.42 -1.34
N LYS A 241 -8.37 30.78 -1.14
CA LYS A 241 -9.30 31.09 -2.23
C LYS A 241 -8.73 32.15 -3.19
N GLU A 242 -8.21 33.23 -2.64
CA GLU A 242 -7.67 34.35 -3.40
C GLU A 242 -6.37 34.01 -4.16
N LYS A 243 -5.71 32.90 -3.82
CA LYS A 243 -4.53 32.41 -4.53
C LYS A 243 -4.88 31.33 -5.55
N PHE A 244 -5.51 30.26 -5.08
CA PHE A 244 -5.87 29.12 -5.93
C PHE A 244 -6.81 29.55 -7.08
N TYR A 245 -7.82 30.37 -6.77
CA TYR A 245 -8.80 30.85 -7.73
C TYR A 245 -8.49 32.24 -8.33
N ALA A 246 -7.25 32.72 -8.20
CA ALA A 246 -6.83 33.97 -8.83
C ALA A 246 -6.94 33.92 -10.37
N SER A 247 -6.64 32.78 -10.96
CA SER A 247 -6.79 32.52 -12.40
C SER A 247 -6.75 31.01 -12.70
N PRO A 248 -7.25 30.57 -13.88
CA PRO A 248 -7.07 29.18 -14.32
C PRO A 248 -5.61 28.72 -14.37
N ALA A 249 -4.69 29.62 -14.70
CA ALA A 249 -3.25 29.34 -14.70
C ALA A 249 -2.72 29.13 -13.27
N ALA A 250 -3.18 29.91 -12.30
CA ALA A 250 -2.81 29.76 -10.89
C ALA A 250 -3.26 28.41 -10.33
N ALA A 251 -4.51 28.01 -10.60
CA ALA A 251 -5.03 26.71 -10.17
C ALA A 251 -4.22 25.55 -10.77
N LEU A 252 -3.89 25.61 -12.07
CA LEU A 252 -3.03 24.60 -12.70
C LEU A 252 -1.64 24.58 -12.07
N ALA A 253 -1.04 25.74 -11.84
CA ALA A 253 0.29 25.85 -11.22
C ALA A 253 0.30 25.24 -9.80
N GLU A 254 -0.73 25.46 -8.99
CA GLU A 254 -0.84 24.86 -7.66
C GLU A 254 -0.97 23.33 -7.73
N MET A 255 -1.80 22.77 -8.61
CA MET A 255 -1.94 21.33 -8.76
C MET A 255 -0.65 20.69 -9.30
N THR A 256 0.03 21.33 -10.24
CA THR A 256 1.31 20.84 -10.77
C THR A 256 2.41 20.85 -9.70
N ALA A 257 2.50 21.93 -8.91
CA ALA A 257 3.47 22.03 -7.81
C ALA A 257 3.17 20.99 -6.71
N ASP A 258 1.90 20.76 -6.40
CA ASP A 258 1.45 19.76 -5.44
C ASP A 258 1.87 18.35 -5.87
N ASN A 259 1.65 18.01 -7.14
CA ASN A 259 2.07 16.73 -7.72
C ASN A 259 3.60 16.55 -7.72
N ALA A 260 4.34 17.62 -7.96
CA ALA A 260 5.82 17.61 -7.88
C ALA A 260 6.29 17.31 -6.44
N VAL A 261 5.62 17.85 -5.42
CA VAL A 261 5.88 17.53 -4.00
C VAL A 261 5.59 16.05 -3.72
N LEU A 262 4.43 15.55 -4.15
CA LEU A 262 4.06 14.15 -4.00
C LEU A 262 5.12 13.24 -4.63
N LYS A 263 5.50 13.50 -5.87
CA LYS A 263 6.53 12.75 -6.61
C LYS A 263 7.87 12.75 -5.88
N LYS A 264 8.32 13.90 -5.40
CA LYS A 264 9.58 14.04 -4.67
C LYS A 264 9.62 13.19 -3.40
N ILE A 265 8.49 13.08 -2.68
CA ILE A 265 8.42 12.37 -1.40
C ILE A 265 8.22 10.87 -1.58
N SER A 266 7.33 10.46 -2.48
CA SER A 266 6.84 9.09 -2.60
C SER A 266 7.24 8.37 -3.88
N GLY A 267 7.79 9.11 -4.86
CA GLY A 267 8.05 8.60 -6.21
C GLY A 267 6.78 8.44 -7.07
N ALA A 268 5.59 8.66 -6.50
CA ALA A 268 4.31 8.54 -7.21
C ALA A 268 3.83 9.90 -7.73
N GLU A 269 3.07 9.84 -8.81
CA GLU A 269 2.27 10.95 -9.34
C GLU A 269 0.80 10.54 -9.38
N THR A 270 -0.11 11.50 -9.34
CA THR A 270 -1.54 11.26 -9.46
C THR A 270 -2.19 12.28 -10.39
N THR A 271 -3.30 11.87 -10.99
CA THR A 271 -4.16 12.75 -11.76
C THR A 271 -5.44 13.14 -11.01
N LEU A 272 -5.67 12.56 -9.83
CA LEU A 272 -6.85 12.85 -9.03
C LEU A 272 -6.69 14.19 -8.33
N ILE A 273 -7.64 15.09 -8.54
CA ILE A 273 -7.65 16.40 -7.91
C ILE A 273 -8.98 16.69 -7.22
N ARG A 274 -8.89 17.40 -6.11
CA ARG A 274 -10.03 18.07 -5.49
C ARG A 274 -9.62 19.51 -5.18
N PRO A 275 -10.23 20.52 -5.84
CA PRO A 275 -9.86 21.91 -5.57
C PRO A 275 -10.31 22.31 -4.17
N PRO A 276 -9.57 23.22 -3.49
CA PRO A 276 -9.97 23.77 -2.20
C PRO A 276 -11.40 24.30 -2.17
N TYR A 277 -12.16 24.02 -1.11
CA TYR A 277 -13.58 24.37 -0.92
C TYR A 277 -14.55 23.68 -1.88
N GLY A 278 -14.14 22.65 -2.60
CA GLY A 278 -14.90 22.01 -3.66
C GLY A 278 -14.91 22.79 -4.97
N SER A 279 -15.42 22.16 -6.03
CA SER A 279 -15.35 22.75 -7.36
C SER A 279 -16.36 23.89 -7.59
N LYS A 280 -17.54 23.83 -6.97
CA LYS A 280 -18.55 24.91 -7.09
C LYS A 280 -18.44 25.93 -5.94
N PRO A 281 -18.68 27.20 -6.24
CA PRO A 281 -18.98 27.80 -7.55
C PRO A 281 -17.75 28.26 -8.33
N TYR A 282 -16.52 28.06 -7.81
CA TYR A 282 -15.33 28.79 -8.25
C TYR A 282 -14.57 28.12 -9.41
N PHE A 283 -14.60 26.79 -9.50
CA PHE A 283 -13.89 26.04 -10.55
C PHE A 283 -14.71 26.02 -11.84
N THR A 284 -14.94 27.23 -12.40
CA THR A 284 -15.78 27.47 -13.58
C THR A 284 -15.25 26.73 -14.82
N LYS A 285 -15.96 26.79 -15.93
CA LYS A 285 -15.57 26.14 -17.19
C LYS A 285 -14.13 26.46 -17.62
N ASN A 286 -13.71 27.73 -17.50
CA ASN A 286 -12.35 28.14 -17.89
C ASN A 286 -11.28 27.47 -17.00
N PHE A 287 -11.55 27.31 -15.68
CA PHE A 287 -10.67 26.57 -14.78
C PHE A 287 -10.62 25.09 -15.13
N ARG A 288 -11.79 24.47 -15.37
CA ARG A 288 -11.86 23.06 -15.77
C ARG A 288 -11.14 22.81 -17.07
N ASP A 289 -11.38 23.61 -18.10
CA ASP A 289 -10.70 23.46 -19.38
C ASP A 289 -9.17 23.61 -19.24
N LYS A 290 -8.70 24.58 -18.43
CA LYS A 290 -7.27 24.77 -18.23
C LYS A 290 -6.61 23.64 -17.49
N VAL A 291 -7.26 23.09 -16.46
CA VAL A 291 -6.68 22.08 -15.58
C VAL A 291 -6.94 20.66 -16.09
N LEU A 292 -8.20 20.33 -16.44
CA LEU A 292 -8.56 18.96 -16.78
C LEU A 292 -8.03 18.54 -18.16
N ASN A 293 -7.84 19.48 -19.09
CA ASN A 293 -7.18 19.18 -20.38
C ASN A 293 -5.69 18.82 -20.24
N GLN A 294 -5.11 18.95 -19.03
CA GLN A 294 -3.79 18.41 -18.71
C GLN A 294 -3.82 16.96 -18.19
N GLY A 295 -4.99 16.32 -18.23
CA GLY A 295 -5.17 14.94 -17.78
C GLY A 295 -5.51 14.78 -16.29
N TYR A 296 -5.84 15.87 -15.60
CA TYR A 296 -6.35 15.77 -14.23
C TYR A 296 -7.82 15.38 -14.22
N HIS A 297 -8.27 14.62 -13.20
CA HIS A 297 -9.62 14.14 -12.97
C HIS A 297 -10.22 14.79 -11.74
N LEU A 298 -11.32 15.51 -11.94
CA LEU A 298 -11.96 16.35 -10.91
C LEU A 298 -12.90 15.53 -10.02
N TRP A 299 -12.63 15.48 -8.73
CA TRP A 299 -13.46 14.81 -7.74
C TRP A 299 -13.99 15.76 -6.68
N ASP A 300 -15.30 15.82 -6.53
CA ASP A 300 -16.00 16.38 -5.38
C ASP A 300 -16.52 15.22 -4.49
N TRP A 301 -17.65 15.40 -3.85
CA TRP A 301 -18.32 14.46 -2.96
C TRP A 301 -19.84 14.52 -3.14
N ASN A 302 -20.56 13.55 -2.61
CA ASN A 302 -22.02 13.55 -2.53
C ASN A 302 -22.53 13.31 -1.10
N VAL A 303 -21.60 13.16 -0.15
CA VAL A 303 -21.86 13.09 1.29
C VAL A 303 -20.85 14.00 1.99
N ASP A 304 -21.34 15.06 2.65
CA ASP A 304 -20.53 15.98 3.45
C ASP A 304 -20.67 15.62 4.93
N SER A 305 -19.56 15.26 5.56
CA SER A 305 -19.57 14.94 6.99
C SER A 305 -19.83 16.16 7.86
N GLU A 306 -19.54 17.36 7.35
CA GLU A 306 -19.50 18.62 8.08
C GLU A 306 -18.58 18.57 9.32
N ASP A 307 -17.57 17.70 9.34
CA ASP A 307 -16.62 17.55 10.45
C ASP A 307 -15.82 18.83 10.72
N TRP A 308 -15.56 19.62 9.68
CA TRP A 308 -14.98 20.95 9.77
C TRP A 308 -15.85 21.95 10.54
N ARG A 309 -17.17 21.76 10.54
CA ARG A 309 -18.16 22.61 11.20
C ARG A 309 -18.49 22.15 12.61
N TYR A 310 -18.76 20.83 12.77
CA TYR A 310 -19.20 20.26 14.03
C TYR A 310 -18.07 19.98 15.02
N LYS A 311 -16.82 20.00 14.56
CA LYS A 311 -15.61 19.86 15.39
C LYS A 311 -15.68 18.70 16.39
N GLU A 312 -15.92 19.00 17.69
CA GLU A 312 -15.92 18.00 18.77
C GLU A 312 -17.21 17.15 18.84
N ASP A 313 -18.27 17.54 18.13
CA ASP A 313 -19.58 16.88 18.18
C ASP A 313 -19.62 15.69 17.21
N SER A 314 -19.09 14.56 17.64
CA SER A 314 -19.03 13.32 16.82
C SER A 314 -20.42 12.76 16.49
N ASP A 315 -21.45 13.03 17.31
CA ASP A 315 -22.80 12.58 17.03
C ASP A 315 -23.43 13.34 15.86
N LYS A 316 -23.22 14.67 15.79
CA LYS A 316 -23.68 15.44 14.63
C LYS A 316 -22.96 15.01 13.34
N ILE A 317 -21.65 14.82 13.39
CA ILE A 317 -20.89 14.31 12.24
C ILE A 317 -21.44 12.96 11.79
N TYR A 318 -21.61 12.00 12.72
CA TYR A 318 -22.17 10.70 12.44
C TYR A 318 -23.56 10.80 11.78
N ASN A 319 -24.46 11.55 12.38
CA ASN A 319 -25.83 11.70 11.89
C ASN A 319 -25.88 12.41 10.51
N SER A 320 -25.01 13.41 10.27
CA SER A 320 -24.88 14.05 8.96
C SER A 320 -24.50 13.04 7.89
N VAL A 321 -23.45 12.26 8.13
CA VAL A 321 -23.00 11.23 7.19
C VAL A 321 -24.08 10.19 6.95
N MET A 322 -24.63 9.59 8.02
CA MET A 322 -25.57 8.47 7.88
C MET A 322 -26.87 8.90 7.17
N SER A 323 -27.41 10.08 7.49
CA SER A 323 -28.62 10.57 6.84
C SER A 323 -28.46 10.77 5.34
N GLN A 324 -27.30 11.26 4.90
CA GLN A 324 -26.98 11.49 3.49
C GLN A 324 -26.71 10.14 2.77
N VAL A 325 -25.95 9.25 3.38
CA VAL A 325 -25.67 7.91 2.83
C VAL A 325 -26.97 7.13 2.63
N HIS A 326 -27.87 7.15 3.62
CA HIS A 326 -29.16 6.45 3.50
C HIS A 326 -30.06 7.04 2.40
N LYS A 327 -30.01 8.35 2.14
CA LYS A 327 -30.72 8.97 1.00
C LYS A 327 -30.17 8.48 -0.35
N LEU A 328 -28.87 8.23 -0.45
CA LEU A 328 -28.27 7.71 -1.68
C LEU A 328 -28.61 6.26 -1.98
N GLN A 329 -29.09 5.49 -0.99
CA GLN A 329 -29.46 4.09 -1.21
C GLN A 329 -30.58 3.92 -2.25
N SER A 330 -31.55 4.83 -2.26
CA SER A 330 -32.68 4.81 -3.22
C SER A 330 -32.24 5.07 -4.67
N SER A 331 -31.22 5.90 -4.85
CA SER A 331 -30.68 6.26 -6.18
C SER A 331 -29.62 5.31 -6.71
N LYS A 332 -29.25 4.27 -5.95
CA LYS A 332 -28.15 3.35 -6.26
C LYS A 332 -26.81 4.06 -6.52
N THR A 333 -26.65 5.26 -5.98
CA THR A 333 -25.42 6.06 -6.14
C THR A 333 -24.44 5.70 -5.04
N ASN A 334 -23.21 5.44 -5.41
CA ASN A 334 -22.14 5.15 -4.46
C ASN A 334 -21.78 6.41 -3.64
N PRO A 335 -21.74 6.31 -2.30
CA PRO A 335 -21.32 7.42 -1.47
C PRO A 335 -19.83 7.75 -1.67
N VAL A 336 -19.53 9.01 -1.93
CA VAL A 336 -18.20 9.61 -1.85
C VAL A 336 -18.25 10.60 -0.69
N ILE A 337 -17.63 10.23 0.44
CA ILE A 337 -17.75 10.97 1.70
C ILE A 337 -16.56 11.90 1.87
N LEU A 338 -16.84 13.19 2.01
CA LEU A 338 -15.87 14.18 2.43
C LEU A 338 -15.66 14.10 3.95
N LEU A 339 -14.43 13.94 4.34
CA LEU A 339 -13.90 14.05 5.69
C LEU A 339 -12.59 14.85 5.63
N HIS A 340 -12.12 15.33 6.79
CA HIS A 340 -10.82 16.00 6.87
C HIS A 340 -9.88 15.24 7.83
N ASP A 341 -8.58 15.38 7.60
CA ASP A 341 -7.54 14.79 8.45
C ASP A 341 -7.40 15.61 9.75
N GLN A 342 -8.31 15.37 10.70
CA GLN A 342 -8.40 16.12 11.94
C GLN A 342 -8.96 15.30 13.12
N LYS A 343 -8.80 15.83 14.34
CA LYS A 343 -9.20 15.15 15.59
C LYS A 343 -10.67 14.77 15.65
N ALA A 344 -11.58 15.61 15.14
CA ALA A 344 -13.00 15.33 15.12
C ALA A 344 -13.30 14.04 14.35
N THR A 345 -12.66 13.91 13.19
CA THR A 345 -12.78 12.74 12.32
C THR A 345 -12.29 11.47 13.01
N LEU A 346 -11.16 11.53 13.74
CA LEU A 346 -10.65 10.36 14.49
C LEU A 346 -11.66 9.81 15.49
N LYS A 347 -12.45 10.67 16.13
CA LYS A 347 -13.46 10.28 17.13
C LYS A 347 -14.63 9.54 16.51
N VAL A 348 -15.10 9.99 15.36
CA VAL A 348 -16.30 9.46 14.71
C VAL A 348 -16.01 8.27 13.79
N LEU A 349 -14.82 8.19 13.22
CA LEU A 349 -14.45 7.24 12.19
C LEU A 349 -14.68 5.76 12.59
N PRO A 350 -14.27 5.28 13.78
CA PRO A 350 -14.53 3.90 14.19
C PRO A 350 -16.02 3.54 14.11
N ARG A 351 -16.89 4.41 14.65
CA ARG A 351 -18.33 4.20 14.65
C ARG A 351 -18.92 4.17 13.24
N LEU A 352 -18.47 5.07 12.36
CA LEU A 352 -18.87 5.06 10.94
C LEU A 352 -18.48 3.76 10.25
N LEU A 353 -17.22 3.32 10.44
CA LEU A 353 -16.72 2.10 9.82
C LEU A 353 -17.46 0.85 10.29
N GLU A 354 -17.75 0.74 11.59
CA GLU A 354 -18.53 -0.34 12.16
C GLU A 354 -19.95 -0.38 11.58
N THR A 355 -20.60 0.78 11.51
CA THR A 355 -21.96 0.88 10.97
C THR A 355 -21.99 0.52 9.49
N PHE A 356 -21.08 1.05 8.67
CA PHE A 356 -21.04 0.74 7.24
C PHE A 356 -20.75 -0.73 6.97
N LYS A 357 -19.84 -1.35 7.72
CA LYS A 357 -19.58 -2.79 7.62
C LYS A 357 -20.81 -3.61 8.00
N LYS A 358 -21.51 -3.25 9.08
CA LYS A 358 -22.75 -3.90 9.51
C LYS A 358 -23.87 -3.76 8.48
N GLU A 359 -23.93 -2.63 7.77
CA GLU A 359 -24.89 -2.37 6.69
C GLU A 359 -24.48 -3.00 5.34
N GLY A 360 -23.36 -3.71 5.29
CA GLY A 360 -22.90 -4.44 4.11
C GLY A 360 -22.21 -3.57 3.04
N TYR A 361 -21.70 -2.38 3.39
CA TYR A 361 -20.90 -1.59 2.48
C TYR A 361 -19.49 -2.18 2.30
N SER A 362 -19.03 -2.22 1.06
CA SER A 362 -17.62 -2.39 0.72
C SER A 362 -16.92 -1.05 0.59
N PHE A 363 -15.62 -1.01 0.83
CA PHE A 363 -14.82 0.22 0.73
C PHE A 363 -13.83 0.11 -0.41
N ALA A 364 -13.69 1.20 -1.17
CA ALA A 364 -12.73 1.27 -2.26
C ALA A 364 -12.02 2.63 -2.30
N VAL A 365 -10.90 2.67 -3.00
CA VAL A 365 -10.19 3.91 -3.33
C VAL A 365 -10.70 4.48 -4.65
N ILE A 366 -10.65 5.78 -4.80
CA ILE A 366 -10.87 6.43 -6.08
C ILE A 366 -9.66 6.18 -6.99
N THR A 367 -9.92 5.80 -8.24
CA THR A 367 -8.87 5.57 -9.23
C THR A 367 -9.05 6.47 -10.47
N LYS A 368 -7.98 6.65 -11.23
CA LYS A 368 -8.00 7.47 -12.46
C LYS A 368 -8.91 6.92 -13.55
N ASP A 369 -9.25 5.62 -13.51
CA ASP A 369 -10.06 4.95 -14.54
C ASP A 369 -11.57 5.02 -14.21
N MET A 370 -11.94 5.62 -13.09
CA MET A 370 -13.33 5.81 -12.72
C MET A 370 -13.90 7.09 -13.36
N LYS A 371 -15.19 7.04 -13.73
CA LYS A 371 -15.91 8.25 -14.09
C LYS A 371 -15.96 9.18 -12.87
N PRO A 372 -15.43 10.41 -12.98
CA PRO A 372 -15.34 11.28 -11.83
C PRO A 372 -16.71 11.79 -11.37
N LEU A 373 -16.88 11.87 -10.06
CA LEU A 373 -18.04 12.49 -9.43
C LEU A 373 -17.67 13.94 -9.06
N ASN A 374 -18.33 14.91 -9.70
CA ASN A 374 -18.13 16.32 -9.37
C ASN A 374 -19.41 17.12 -9.55
N PHE A 375 -19.45 18.30 -8.96
CA PHE A 375 -20.63 19.16 -8.95
C PHE A 375 -21.02 19.73 -10.32
N TRP A 376 -20.14 19.64 -11.32
CA TRP A 376 -20.36 20.15 -12.67
C TRP A 376 -20.81 19.07 -13.65
N ASN A 377 -20.82 17.80 -13.25
CA ASN A 377 -20.98 16.64 -14.13
C ASN A 377 -19.97 16.65 -15.30
N ASP A 378 -18.75 17.15 -15.05
CA ASP A 378 -17.64 17.10 -16.00
C ASP A 378 -17.03 15.70 -15.95
N GLU A 379 -16.91 15.04 -17.08
CA GLU A 379 -16.48 13.64 -17.13
C GLU A 379 -14.96 13.46 -17.22
N ARG A 380 -14.23 14.59 -17.20
CA ARG A 380 -12.76 14.61 -17.22
C ARG A 380 -12.15 14.47 -15.84
#